data_5307a0f54ad1d9f6da38c6665ed57f3e
#
_entry.id   5307a0f54ad1d9f6da38c6665ed57f3e
#
_cell.length_a   1.000
_cell.length_b   1.000
_cell.length_c   1.000
_cell.angle_alpha   90.00
_cell.angle_beta   90.00
_cell.angle_gamma   90.00
#
_symmetry.space_group_name_H-M   'P 1'
#
loop_
_entity.id
_entity.type
_entity.pdbx_description
1 polymer ?
#
loop_
_entity_poly.entity_id
_entity_poly.type
_entity_poly.pdbx_seq_one_letter_code
_entity_poly.pdbx_strand_id
1 'polypeptide(L)'
;MKKESKVNQAKYVELNLFPEEKEDHQKDSISSENMESDTSPDKEYDLTDLFERLSQSAFRSRFHLSKKDKEYIAEKGLATIRKHAEDFVAKRLAPAVIPNDGKQTPMRGHPVFIAQHATGCCCRGCFFKWHHIPAGRQLTREEQQYAVAVLMAWIEKQV
;
A
#
# COMPACT_ATOMS: atom_id res chain seq x y z
N MET A 1 27.45 14.24 -29.02
CA MET A 1 27.47 14.41 -27.55
C MET A 1 26.22 13.72 -27.00
N LYS A 2 26.41 12.55 -26.47
CA LYS A 2 25.34 11.81 -25.82
C LYS A 2 25.27 12.33 -24.39
N LYS A 3 24.21 13.09 -24.06
CA LYS A 3 23.86 13.32 -22.69
C LYS A 3 23.26 12.03 -22.15
N GLU A 4 24.04 11.25 -21.46
CA GLU A 4 23.51 10.17 -20.64
C GLU A 4 22.63 10.80 -19.57
N SER A 5 21.34 10.67 -19.74
CA SER A 5 20.42 10.90 -18.66
C SER A 5 20.71 9.85 -17.60
N LYS A 6 21.44 10.23 -16.57
CA LYS A 6 21.53 9.46 -15.34
C LYS A 6 20.13 9.38 -14.76
N VAL A 7 19.38 8.39 -15.20
CA VAL A 7 18.11 8.05 -14.61
C VAL A 7 18.41 7.59 -13.19
N ASN A 8 18.09 8.43 -12.30
CA ASN A 8 18.00 8.37 -10.88
C ASN A 8 17.73 6.98 -10.28
N GLN A 9 18.76 6.16 -10.23
CA GLN A 9 18.78 5.00 -9.31
C GLN A 9 18.70 5.45 -7.85
N ALA A 10 19.09 6.68 -7.55
CA ALA A 10 19.11 7.24 -6.21
C ALA A 10 17.71 7.46 -5.62
N LYS A 11 16.69 7.76 -6.43
CA LYS A 11 15.34 8.03 -5.91
C LYS A 11 14.61 6.82 -5.34
N TYR A 12 14.97 5.62 -5.77
CA TYR A 12 14.37 4.40 -5.22
C TYR A 12 14.93 4.06 -3.83
N VAL A 13 16.15 4.48 -3.56
CA VAL A 13 16.86 4.25 -2.29
C VAL A 13 16.67 5.41 -1.32
N GLU A 14 16.45 6.63 -1.83
CA GLU A 14 16.30 7.84 -1.01
C GLU A 14 14.90 8.00 -0.39
N LEU A 15 13.92 7.22 -0.84
CA LEU A 15 12.66 7.08 -0.13
C LEU A 15 12.82 6.12 1.05
N ASN A 16 13.75 6.42 1.95
CA ASN A 16 13.79 5.83 3.28
C ASN A 16 12.58 6.34 4.08
N LEU A 17 11.41 5.91 3.67
CA LEU A 17 10.16 6.14 4.39
C LEU A 17 10.09 5.37 5.71
N PHE A 18 11.08 4.50 5.93
CA PHE A 18 11.24 3.70 7.14
C PHE A 18 12.67 3.87 7.62
N PRO A 19 12.95 4.75 8.58
CA PRO A 19 14.22 4.75 9.28
C PRO A 19 14.42 3.38 9.93
N GLU A 20 15.60 2.80 9.75
CA GLU A 20 15.98 1.61 10.50
C GLU A 20 15.87 1.95 11.98
N GLU A 21 14.89 1.37 12.66
CA GLU A 21 14.80 1.46 14.10
C GLU A 21 16.01 0.73 14.68
N LYS A 22 16.94 1.49 15.23
CA LYS A 22 17.97 0.96 16.10
C LYS A 22 17.26 0.46 17.35
N GLU A 23 17.28 -0.84 17.56
CA GLU A 23 16.80 -1.46 18.78
C GLU A 23 17.61 -0.92 19.97
N ASP A 24 17.07 0.06 20.66
CA ASP A 24 17.50 0.38 22.00
C ASP A 24 16.75 -0.52 22.97
N HIS A 25 17.46 -1.50 23.50
CA HIS A 25 17.01 -2.29 24.62
C HIS A 25 16.84 -1.41 25.85
N GLN A 26 15.62 -0.97 26.10
CA GLN A 26 15.25 -0.49 27.42
C GLN A 26 14.14 -1.36 27.99
N LYS A 27 14.55 -2.21 28.93
CA LYS A 27 13.63 -2.94 29.82
C LYS A 27 12.92 -1.91 30.68
N ASP A 28 11.63 -1.80 30.53
CA ASP A 28 10.78 -1.41 31.65
C ASP A 28 9.51 -2.27 31.64
N SER A 29 9.41 -3.00 32.72
CA SER A 29 8.28 -3.81 33.10
C SER A 29 7.08 -2.94 33.43
N ILE A 30 6.01 -3.03 32.70
CA ILE A 30 4.68 -2.62 33.14
C ILE A 30 3.66 -3.70 32.80
N SER A 31 2.96 -4.04 33.87
CA SER A 31 1.95 -5.04 34.04
C SER A 31 0.83 -5.07 33.00
N SER A 32 0.52 -6.30 32.66
CA SER A 32 -0.70 -6.85 32.08
C SER A 32 -1.99 -6.03 32.27
N GLU A 33 -2.55 -5.56 31.15
CA GLU A 33 -4.00 -5.55 30.99
C GLU A 33 -4.32 -6.17 29.62
N ASN A 34 -5.07 -7.26 29.70
CA ASN A 34 -5.57 -8.00 28.56
C ASN A 34 -6.44 -7.10 27.69
N MET A 35 -5.91 -6.65 26.56
CA MET A 35 -6.71 -6.37 25.39
C MET A 35 -6.48 -7.52 24.42
N GLU A 36 -7.43 -8.42 24.39
CA GLU A 36 -7.55 -9.39 23.31
C GLU A 36 -7.64 -8.62 21.99
N SER A 37 -6.50 -8.48 21.34
CA SER A 37 -6.47 -8.09 19.96
C SER A 37 -6.98 -9.29 19.17
N ASP A 38 -8.23 -9.25 18.78
CA ASP A 38 -8.77 -10.10 17.73
C ASP A 38 -8.09 -9.68 16.40
N THR A 39 -6.81 -10.03 16.30
CA THR A 39 -6.04 -9.98 15.07
C THR A 39 -6.18 -11.32 14.40
N SER A 40 -7.34 -11.56 13.80
CA SER A 40 -7.43 -12.55 12.74
C SER A 40 -6.78 -11.94 11.50
N PRO A 41 -5.54 -12.35 11.13
CA PRO A 41 -4.83 -11.74 10.00
C PRO A 41 -5.36 -12.20 8.65
N ASP A 42 -6.32 -13.10 8.60
CA ASP A 42 -6.71 -13.84 7.41
C ASP A 42 -8.21 -13.77 7.14
N LYS A 43 -8.78 -12.56 7.17
CA LYS A 43 -10.09 -12.40 6.56
C LYS A 43 -9.94 -12.51 5.05
N GLU A 44 -10.41 -13.61 4.51
CA GLU A 44 -10.46 -13.82 3.08
C GLU A 44 -11.58 -12.99 2.47
N TYR A 45 -11.25 -12.16 1.49
CA TYR A 45 -12.19 -11.35 0.73
C TYR A 45 -12.36 -11.95 -0.67
N ASP A 46 -13.60 -12.08 -1.12
CA ASP A 46 -13.85 -12.37 -2.53
C ASP A 46 -13.66 -11.10 -3.36
N LEU A 47 -12.54 -11.04 -4.06
CA LEU A 47 -12.14 -9.91 -4.89
C LEU A 47 -12.35 -10.17 -6.39
N THR A 48 -13.02 -11.24 -6.76
CA THR A 48 -13.18 -11.67 -8.15
C THR A 48 -13.88 -10.61 -8.99
N ASP A 49 -15.02 -10.09 -8.53
CA ASP A 49 -15.76 -9.03 -9.22
C ASP A 49 -14.96 -7.74 -9.33
N LEU A 50 -14.25 -7.35 -8.26
CA LEU A 50 -13.39 -6.18 -8.26
C LEU A 50 -12.30 -6.29 -9.33
N PHE A 51 -11.59 -7.39 -9.39
CA PHE A 51 -10.52 -7.59 -10.38
C PHE A 51 -11.06 -7.67 -11.80
N GLU A 52 -12.23 -8.22 -12.00
CA GLU A 52 -12.90 -8.21 -13.30
C GLU A 52 -13.20 -6.77 -13.74
N ARG A 53 -13.82 -5.97 -12.90
CA ARG A 53 -14.12 -4.56 -13.17
C ARG A 53 -12.84 -3.74 -13.42
N LEU A 54 -11.79 -3.98 -12.66
CA LEU A 54 -10.49 -3.32 -12.86
C LEU A 54 -9.87 -3.69 -14.20
N SER A 55 -9.99 -4.93 -14.63
CA SER A 55 -9.48 -5.40 -15.93
C SER A 55 -10.17 -4.71 -17.13
N GLN A 56 -11.40 -4.30 -16.96
CA GLN A 56 -12.19 -3.58 -17.97
C GLN A 56 -11.88 -2.09 -18.04
N SER A 57 -11.21 -1.54 -17.04
CA SER A 57 -10.77 -0.15 -17.04
C SER A 57 -9.49 0.01 -17.82
N ALA A 58 -9.52 0.83 -18.88
CA ALA A 58 -8.32 1.14 -19.68
C ALA A 58 -7.21 1.77 -18.83
N PHE A 59 -7.57 2.61 -17.88
CA PHE A 59 -6.61 3.24 -16.96
C PHE A 59 -6.03 2.26 -15.96
N ARG A 60 -6.89 1.48 -15.27
CA ARG A 60 -6.45 0.58 -14.19
C ARG A 60 -5.71 -0.64 -14.72
N SER A 61 -6.14 -1.20 -15.84
CA SER A 61 -5.57 -2.42 -16.41
C SER A 61 -4.15 -2.23 -16.98
N ARG A 62 -3.71 -1.01 -17.21
CA ARG A 62 -2.38 -0.72 -17.75
C ARG A 62 -1.25 -0.77 -16.73
N PHE A 63 -1.57 -0.80 -15.42
CA PHE A 63 -0.55 -0.84 -14.39
C PHE A 63 0.06 -2.23 -14.25
N HIS A 64 1.37 -2.29 -14.26
CA HIS A 64 2.15 -3.52 -14.08
C HIS A 64 3.39 -3.22 -13.24
N LEU A 65 3.83 -4.20 -12.48
CA LEU A 65 5.10 -4.11 -11.77
C LEU A 65 6.25 -4.22 -12.76
N SER A 66 7.21 -3.32 -12.64
CA SER A 66 8.47 -3.39 -13.38
C SER A 66 9.34 -4.53 -12.87
N LYS A 67 10.39 -4.87 -13.63
CA LYS A 67 11.39 -5.84 -13.18
C LYS A 67 12.00 -5.42 -11.82
N LYS A 68 12.32 -4.13 -11.66
CA LYS A 68 12.86 -3.59 -10.40
C LYS A 68 11.89 -3.73 -9.23
N ASP A 69 10.60 -3.50 -9.47
CA ASP A 69 9.58 -3.70 -8.43
C ASP A 69 9.52 -5.14 -7.97
N LYS A 70 9.57 -6.08 -8.91
CA LYS A 70 9.57 -7.51 -8.61
C LYS A 70 10.84 -7.95 -7.88
N GLU A 71 12.00 -7.44 -8.27
CA GLU A 71 13.28 -7.68 -7.60
C GLU A 71 13.25 -7.14 -6.17
N TYR A 72 12.70 -5.95 -5.97
CA TYR A 72 12.52 -5.34 -4.65
C TYR A 72 11.61 -6.20 -3.75
N ILE A 73 10.51 -6.70 -4.28
CA ILE A 73 9.62 -7.60 -3.55
C ILE A 73 10.31 -8.91 -3.19
N ALA A 74 11.08 -9.48 -4.11
CA ALA A 74 11.84 -10.71 -3.88
C ALA A 74 12.91 -10.51 -2.78
N GLU A 75 13.57 -9.36 -2.78
CA GLU A 75 14.59 -9.01 -1.77
C GLU A 75 13.99 -8.79 -0.38
N LYS A 76 12.91 -8.02 -0.30
CA LYS A 76 12.28 -7.65 0.98
C LYS A 76 11.33 -8.72 1.52
N GLY A 77 10.73 -9.49 0.66
CA GLY A 77 9.69 -10.48 0.99
C GLY A 77 8.28 -9.90 1.11
N LEU A 78 7.27 -10.71 0.82
CA LEU A 78 5.87 -10.28 0.83
C LEU A 78 5.41 -9.79 2.20
N ALA A 79 5.90 -10.37 3.30
CA ALA A 79 5.56 -9.93 4.65
C ALA A 79 6.01 -8.48 4.92
N THR A 80 7.18 -8.09 4.45
CA THR A 80 7.67 -6.71 4.54
C THR A 80 6.87 -5.77 3.65
N ILE A 81 6.55 -6.19 2.44
CA ILE A 81 5.70 -5.40 1.52
C ILE A 81 4.32 -5.17 2.12
N ARG A 82 3.73 -6.17 2.79
CA ARG A 82 2.47 -6.02 3.52
C ARG A 82 2.56 -4.95 4.61
N LYS A 83 3.61 -4.94 5.40
CA LYS A 83 3.83 -3.89 6.41
C LYS A 83 3.92 -2.50 5.80
N HIS A 84 4.59 -2.37 4.65
CA HIS A 84 4.62 -1.12 3.91
C HIS A 84 3.23 -0.70 3.44
N ALA A 85 2.43 -1.63 2.94
CA ALA A 85 1.06 -1.37 2.53
C ALA A 85 0.20 -0.92 3.70
N GLU A 86 0.30 -1.56 4.84
CA GLU A 86 -0.39 -1.19 6.08
C GLU A 86 -0.04 0.25 6.51
N ASP A 87 1.23 0.60 6.48
CA ASP A 87 1.71 1.94 6.83
C ASP A 87 1.21 3.01 5.84
N PHE A 88 1.30 2.76 4.56
CA PHE A 88 0.81 3.70 3.54
C PHE A 88 -0.71 3.88 3.61
N VAL A 89 -1.46 2.83 3.82
CA VAL A 89 -2.91 2.91 4.01
C VAL A 89 -3.26 3.73 5.26
N ALA A 90 -2.61 3.45 6.37
CA ALA A 90 -2.86 4.14 7.62
C ALA A 90 -2.54 5.64 7.56
N LYS A 91 -1.45 6.00 6.90
CA LYS A 91 -0.97 7.40 6.86
C LYS A 91 -1.55 8.21 5.72
N ARG A 92 -1.82 7.60 4.58
CA ARG A 92 -2.14 8.33 3.34
C ARG A 92 -3.56 8.11 2.83
N LEU A 93 -4.24 7.07 3.26
CA LEU A 93 -5.59 6.76 2.81
C LEU A 93 -6.62 6.85 3.95
N ALA A 94 -6.28 6.39 5.14
CA ALA A 94 -7.18 6.27 6.27
C ALA A 94 -7.64 7.59 6.91
N PRO A 95 -6.85 8.68 6.96
CA PRO A 95 -7.26 9.90 7.65
C PRO A 95 -8.54 10.50 7.06
N ALA A 96 -9.37 11.11 7.94
CA ALA A 96 -10.61 11.79 7.53
C ALA A 96 -10.35 13.00 6.62
N VAL A 97 -9.23 13.68 6.85
CA VAL A 97 -8.79 14.84 6.08
C VAL A 97 -7.40 14.58 5.52
N ILE A 98 -7.29 14.66 4.21
CA ILE A 98 -6.04 14.50 3.48
C ILE A 98 -5.82 15.78 2.67
N PRO A 99 -4.83 16.64 3.03
CA PRO A 99 -4.65 17.95 2.41
C PRO A 99 -4.42 17.92 0.91
N ASN A 100 -3.84 16.85 0.40
CA ASN A 100 -3.55 16.65 -1.03
C ASN A 100 -4.32 15.46 -1.61
N ASP A 101 -5.56 15.24 -1.16
CA ASP A 101 -6.37 14.11 -1.65
C ASP A 101 -6.52 14.14 -3.17
N GLY A 102 -6.27 13.00 -3.78
CA GLY A 102 -6.16 12.83 -5.23
C GLY A 102 -4.73 12.86 -5.77
N LYS A 103 -3.75 13.31 -4.99
CA LYS A 103 -2.33 13.42 -5.38
C LYS A 103 -1.36 12.84 -4.35
N GLN A 104 -1.85 12.22 -3.31
CA GLN A 104 -1.03 11.72 -2.20
C GLN A 104 -0.18 10.50 -2.54
N THR A 105 -0.59 9.73 -3.55
CA THR A 105 0.11 8.50 -3.94
C THR A 105 0.97 8.76 -5.17
N PRO A 106 2.30 8.60 -5.08
CA PRO A 106 3.18 8.69 -6.24
C PRO A 106 2.84 7.65 -7.31
N MET A 107 3.11 7.97 -8.57
CA MET A 107 2.86 7.07 -9.70
C MET A 107 3.88 5.93 -9.80
N ARG A 108 5.00 6.04 -9.10
CA ARG A 108 6.11 5.07 -9.09
C ARG A 108 6.99 5.29 -7.88
N GLY A 109 7.94 4.41 -7.66
CA GLY A 109 8.92 4.50 -6.59
C GLY A 109 8.73 3.44 -5.49
N HIS A 110 7.62 2.73 -5.50
CA HIS A 110 7.37 1.59 -4.63
C HIS A 110 6.30 0.69 -5.25
N PRO A 111 6.42 -0.65 -5.19
CA PRO A 111 5.41 -1.55 -5.75
C PRO A 111 4.01 -1.33 -5.18
N VAL A 112 3.88 -0.96 -3.91
CA VAL A 112 2.58 -0.63 -3.28
C VAL A 112 1.94 0.60 -3.93
N PHE A 113 2.70 1.60 -4.32
CA PHE A 113 2.15 2.77 -5.02
C PHE A 113 1.50 2.40 -6.35
N ILE A 114 2.15 1.51 -7.10
CA ILE A 114 1.62 0.99 -8.36
C ILE A 114 0.35 0.18 -8.10
N ALA A 115 0.36 -0.68 -7.09
CA ALA A 115 -0.82 -1.43 -6.66
C ALA A 115 -1.98 -0.52 -6.25
N GLN A 116 -1.71 0.58 -5.54
CA GLN A 116 -2.73 1.54 -5.15
C GLN A 116 -3.42 2.17 -6.38
N HIS A 117 -2.66 2.57 -7.38
CA HIS A 117 -3.23 3.08 -8.64
C HIS A 117 -3.96 2.00 -9.43
N ALA A 118 -3.42 0.80 -9.50
CA ALA A 118 -4.03 -0.32 -10.22
C ALA A 118 -5.37 -0.75 -9.63
N THR A 119 -5.55 -0.62 -8.33
CA THR A 119 -6.72 -1.14 -7.59
C THR A 119 -7.69 -0.07 -7.11
N GLY A 120 -7.44 1.20 -7.41
CA GLY A 120 -8.30 2.30 -6.96
C GLY A 120 -8.17 2.64 -5.48
N CYS A 121 -7.04 2.31 -4.86
CA CYS A 121 -6.70 2.66 -3.47
C CYS A 121 -5.71 3.83 -3.37
N CYS A 122 -5.59 4.64 -4.41
CA CYS A 122 -4.62 5.73 -4.51
C CYS A 122 -5.08 7.03 -3.84
N CYS A 123 -6.37 7.23 -3.69
CA CYS A 123 -6.98 8.37 -2.99
C CYS A 123 -8.39 8.01 -2.51
N ARG A 124 -8.98 8.86 -1.69
CA ARG A 124 -10.31 8.59 -1.13
C ARG A 124 -11.41 8.67 -2.18
N GLY A 125 -11.26 9.51 -3.20
CA GLY A 125 -12.19 9.59 -4.33
C GLY A 125 -12.21 8.31 -5.15
N CYS A 126 -11.04 7.77 -5.50
CA CYS A 126 -10.92 6.49 -6.19
C CYS A 126 -11.39 5.33 -5.30
N PHE A 127 -11.08 5.37 -4.03
CA PHE A 127 -11.50 4.36 -3.06
C PHE A 127 -13.02 4.30 -2.92
N PHE A 128 -13.68 5.44 -2.89
CA PHE A 128 -15.13 5.51 -2.94
C PHE A 128 -15.70 4.95 -4.25
N LYS A 129 -15.15 5.37 -5.38
CA LYS A 129 -15.61 4.94 -6.70
C LYS A 129 -15.52 3.42 -6.90
N TRP A 130 -14.39 2.82 -6.50
CA TRP A 130 -14.12 1.41 -6.76
C TRP A 130 -14.57 0.46 -5.66
N HIS A 131 -14.56 0.92 -4.41
CA HIS A 131 -14.82 0.09 -3.23
C HIS A 131 -16.06 0.51 -2.44
N HIS A 132 -16.71 1.61 -2.84
CA HIS A 132 -17.91 2.16 -2.19
C HIS A 132 -17.73 2.55 -0.72
N ILE A 133 -16.50 2.87 -0.32
CA ILE A 133 -16.15 3.33 1.02
C ILE A 133 -16.05 4.85 1.01
N PRO A 134 -16.95 5.57 1.71
CA PRO A 134 -17.05 7.02 1.60
C PRO A 134 -15.85 7.76 2.18
N ALA A 135 -15.52 8.90 1.56
CA ALA A 135 -14.55 9.85 2.06
C ALA A 135 -15.15 10.74 3.18
N GLY A 136 -14.32 11.55 3.81
CA GLY A 136 -14.74 12.53 4.83
C GLY A 136 -14.77 12.00 6.25
N ARG A 137 -14.43 10.76 6.47
CA ARG A 137 -14.22 10.15 7.78
C ARG A 137 -12.99 9.27 7.78
N GLN A 138 -12.43 9.03 8.95
CA GLN A 138 -11.33 8.07 9.07
C GLN A 138 -11.81 6.65 8.70
N LEU A 139 -10.97 5.91 7.97
CA LEU A 139 -11.24 4.50 7.71
C LEU A 139 -11.22 3.70 9.00
N THR A 140 -12.15 2.79 9.14
CA THR A 140 -12.14 1.81 10.23
C THR A 140 -10.94 0.86 10.06
N ARG A 141 -10.58 0.16 11.14
CA ARG A 141 -9.54 -0.85 11.07
C ARG A 141 -9.84 -1.93 10.03
N GLU A 142 -11.09 -2.39 9.95
CA GLU A 142 -11.53 -3.37 8.95
C GLU A 142 -11.39 -2.84 7.52
N GLU A 143 -11.74 -1.59 7.29
CA GLU A 143 -11.61 -0.96 5.97
C GLU A 143 -10.14 -0.81 5.57
N GLN A 144 -9.26 -0.51 6.51
CA GLN A 144 -7.81 -0.49 6.28
C GLN A 144 -7.27 -1.88 5.95
N GLN A 145 -7.70 -2.91 6.69
CA GLN A 145 -7.33 -4.30 6.41
C GLN A 145 -7.83 -4.76 5.04
N TYR A 146 -9.04 -4.37 4.67
CA TYR A 146 -9.58 -4.63 3.34
C TYR A 146 -8.70 -4.00 2.24
N ALA A 147 -8.34 -2.73 2.38
CA ALA A 147 -7.47 -2.05 1.43
C ALA A 147 -6.12 -2.77 1.27
N VAL A 148 -5.49 -3.16 2.38
CA VAL A 148 -4.24 -3.94 2.36
C VAL A 148 -4.42 -5.29 1.67
N ALA A 149 -5.52 -5.99 1.93
CA ALA A 149 -5.82 -7.26 1.28
C ALA A 149 -5.96 -7.11 -0.25
N VAL A 150 -6.62 -6.05 -0.71
CA VAL A 150 -6.72 -5.73 -2.15
C VAL A 150 -5.35 -5.48 -2.76
N LEU A 151 -4.53 -4.67 -2.11
CA LEU A 151 -3.17 -4.34 -2.58
C LEU A 151 -2.30 -5.59 -2.67
N MET A 152 -2.30 -6.42 -1.64
CA MET A 152 -1.50 -7.65 -1.61
C MET A 152 -1.98 -8.67 -2.64
N ALA A 153 -3.29 -8.84 -2.80
CA ALA A 153 -3.84 -9.73 -3.81
C ALA A 153 -3.42 -9.33 -5.24
N TRP A 154 -3.41 -8.04 -5.53
CA TRP A 154 -2.93 -7.54 -6.81
C TRP A 154 -1.42 -7.77 -6.99
N ILE A 155 -0.62 -7.47 -5.97
CA ILE A 155 0.84 -7.68 -6.00
C ILE A 155 1.18 -9.17 -6.22
N GLU A 156 0.52 -10.06 -5.50
CA GLU A 156 0.74 -11.51 -5.62
C GLU A 156 0.44 -12.03 -7.02
N LYS A 157 -0.51 -11.45 -7.73
CA LYS A 157 -0.79 -11.79 -9.14
C LYS A 157 0.28 -11.31 -10.11
N GLN A 158 1.09 -10.33 -9.72
CA GLN A 158 2.14 -9.75 -10.55
C GLN A 158 3.49 -10.48 -10.42
N VAL A 159 3.70 -11.16 -9.32
CA VAL A 159 4.97 -11.84 -9.01
C VAL A 159 4.94 -13.33 -9.31
#